data_a94116daa05028fae0ca19b24d9899d1
#
_entry.id   a94116daa05028fae0ca19b24d9899d1
#
_cell.length_a   1.000
_cell.length_b   1.000
_cell.length_c   1.000
_cell.angle_alpha   90.00
_cell.angle_beta   90.00
_cell.angle_gamma   90.00
#
_symmetry.space_group_name_H-M   'P 1'
#
loop_
_entity.id
_entity.type
_entity.pdbx_description
1 polymer ?
#
loop_
_entity_poly.entity_id
_entity_poly.type
_entity_poly.pdbx_seq_one_letter_code
_entity_poly.pdbx_strand_id
1 'polypeptide(L)'
;MLFRSGTDIVAMILKKYTKLNIGAALFLVDLGIVVASCLVFDAQTGLCSMCGLLAKSLVVDNVIESINLCKYFTIICNDPEPICEFITKELNRSATVYQAEGAYQHNQKTVILTVMKRSQAVELRNYIRMNQPSAFIAITNSSEIIGKGFRG
;
A
#
# COMPACT_ATOMS: atom_id res chain seq x y z
N MET A 1 14.00 -13.83 2.24
CA MET A 1 14.02 -12.95 1.06
C MET A 1 15.17 -13.40 0.17
N LEU A 2 14.86 -14.11 -0.92
CA LEU A 2 15.89 -14.67 -1.82
C LEU A 2 16.28 -13.59 -2.84
N PHE A 3 17.48 -13.10 -2.73
CA PHE A 3 18.09 -12.25 -3.77
C PHE A 3 18.40 -13.10 -4.98
N ARG A 4 17.80 -12.79 -6.10
CA ARG A 4 17.87 -13.61 -7.31
C ARG A 4 18.74 -13.04 -8.43
N SER A 5 19.24 -11.81 -8.27
CA SER A 5 20.03 -11.16 -9.33
C SER A 5 21.15 -10.30 -8.73
N GLY A 6 22.33 -10.32 -9.37
CA GLY A 6 23.45 -9.44 -8.98
C GLY A 6 23.10 -7.94 -9.08
N THR A 7 22.17 -7.57 -9.94
CA THR A 7 21.66 -6.19 -10.06
C THR A 7 20.90 -5.73 -8.84
N ASP A 8 20.21 -6.64 -8.12
CA ASP A 8 19.49 -6.32 -6.88
C ASP A 8 20.46 -5.93 -5.75
N ILE A 9 21.64 -6.56 -5.72
CA ILE A 9 22.69 -6.24 -4.73
C ILE A 9 23.25 -4.84 -4.99
N VAL A 10 23.51 -4.49 -6.25
CA VAL A 10 23.99 -3.15 -6.63
C VAL A 10 22.94 -2.08 -6.31
N ALA A 11 21.66 -2.34 -6.58
CA ALA A 11 20.57 -1.43 -6.24
C ALA A 11 20.44 -1.23 -4.72
N MET A 12 20.67 -2.27 -3.89
CA MET A 12 20.67 -2.14 -2.43
C MET A 12 21.85 -1.33 -1.91
N ILE A 13 23.04 -1.49 -2.51
CA ILE A 13 24.21 -0.67 -2.18
C ILE A 13 23.92 0.79 -2.51
N LEU A 14 23.35 1.04 -3.69
CA LEU A 14 22.96 2.39 -4.13
C LEU A 14 21.94 3.03 -3.19
N LYS A 15 20.94 2.27 -2.74
CA LYS A 15 19.96 2.72 -1.74
C LYS A 15 20.60 3.08 -0.40
N LYS A 16 21.65 2.35 0.02
CA LYS A 16 22.35 2.62 1.28
C LYS A 16 23.11 3.96 1.26
N TYR A 17 23.64 4.32 0.10
CA TYR A 17 24.43 5.56 -0.06
C TYR A 17 23.58 6.75 -0.54
N THR A 18 22.39 6.50 -1.09
CA THR A 18 21.52 7.54 -1.62
C THR A 18 20.12 7.38 -1.01
N LYS A 19 19.45 8.48 -0.65
CA LYS A 19 18.07 8.48 -0.11
C LYS A 19 17.00 8.15 -1.17
N LEU A 20 17.36 7.37 -2.19
CA LEU A 20 16.48 6.99 -3.29
C LEU A 20 15.57 5.82 -2.89
N ASN A 21 14.37 5.80 -3.45
CA ASN A 21 13.47 4.66 -3.35
C ASN A 21 14.06 3.44 -4.09
N ILE A 22 13.70 2.23 -3.68
CA ILE A 22 14.21 0.98 -4.28
C ILE A 22 13.94 0.96 -5.80
N GLY A 23 12.77 1.42 -6.25
CA GLY A 23 12.42 1.50 -7.67
C GLY A 23 13.36 2.42 -8.46
N ALA A 24 13.64 3.61 -7.93
CA ALA A 24 14.58 4.55 -8.55
C ALA A 24 16.03 4.01 -8.60
N ALA A 25 16.47 3.28 -7.57
CA ALA A 25 17.79 2.66 -7.56
C ALA A 25 17.90 1.54 -8.62
N LEU A 26 16.88 0.70 -8.74
CA LEU A 26 16.80 -0.33 -9.77
C LEU A 26 16.79 0.28 -11.18
N PHE A 27 15.99 1.35 -11.38
CA PHE A 27 15.91 2.06 -12.65
C PHE A 27 17.27 2.62 -13.08
N LEU A 28 18.02 3.24 -12.17
CA LEU A 28 19.37 3.79 -12.46
C LEU A 28 20.36 2.71 -12.85
N VAL A 29 20.35 1.55 -12.18
CA VAL A 29 21.22 0.42 -12.51
C VAL A 29 20.86 -0.12 -13.90
N ASP A 30 19.58 -0.34 -14.16
CA ASP A 30 19.10 -0.85 -15.45
C ASP A 30 19.40 0.15 -16.57
N LEU A 31 19.24 1.46 -16.33
CA LEU A 31 19.60 2.51 -17.30
C LEU A 31 21.08 2.49 -17.64
N GLY A 32 21.96 2.31 -16.65
CA GLY A 32 23.39 2.17 -16.88
C GLY A 32 23.74 0.99 -17.78
N ILE A 33 23.08 -0.15 -17.57
CA ILE A 33 23.24 -1.35 -18.40
C ILE A 33 22.78 -1.10 -19.82
N VAL A 34 21.63 -0.44 -20.02
CA VAL A 34 21.10 -0.10 -21.34
C VAL A 34 22.01 0.85 -22.10
N VAL A 35 22.55 1.87 -21.42
CA VAL A 35 23.53 2.79 -22.03
C VAL A 35 24.81 2.04 -22.46
N ALA A 36 25.33 1.17 -21.61
CA ALA A 36 26.48 0.33 -21.95
C ALA A 36 26.18 -0.62 -23.12
N SER A 37 24.98 -1.18 -23.16
CA SER A 37 24.50 -2.02 -24.29
C SER A 37 24.48 -1.27 -25.61
N CYS A 38 24.04 0.00 -25.60
CA CYS A 38 23.99 0.83 -26.83
C CYS A 38 25.39 1.11 -27.40
N LEU A 39 26.44 1.08 -26.58
CA LEU A 39 27.81 1.28 -27.02
C LEU A 39 28.45 0.01 -27.60
N VAL A 40 27.96 -1.16 -27.19
CA VAL A 40 28.54 -2.47 -27.56
C VAL A 40 27.75 -3.15 -28.71
N PHE A 41 26.43 -2.95 -28.75
CA PHE A 41 25.51 -3.58 -29.70
C PHE A 41 24.93 -2.56 -30.69
N ASP A 42 24.22 -3.06 -31.70
CA ASP A 42 23.56 -2.25 -32.72
C ASP A 42 22.47 -1.35 -32.11
N ALA A 43 22.27 -0.17 -32.73
CA ALA A 43 21.27 0.81 -32.30
C ALA A 43 19.85 0.24 -32.17
N GLN A 44 19.50 -0.75 -32.99
CA GLN A 44 18.18 -1.39 -32.93
C GLN A 44 17.99 -2.18 -31.63
N THR A 45 19.01 -2.91 -31.19
CA THR A 45 19.00 -3.65 -29.91
C THR A 45 18.96 -2.70 -28.73
N GLY A 46 19.68 -1.58 -28.79
CA GLY A 46 19.65 -0.54 -27.76
C GLY A 46 18.27 0.10 -27.62
N LEU A 47 17.60 0.39 -28.73
CA LEU A 47 16.26 0.97 -28.72
C LEU A 47 15.22 0.03 -28.12
N CYS A 48 15.23 -1.25 -28.48
CA CYS A 48 14.37 -2.28 -27.91
C CYS A 48 14.59 -2.44 -26.39
N SER A 49 15.84 -2.42 -25.96
CA SER A 49 16.21 -2.51 -24.54
C SER A 49 15.70 -1.30 -23.76
N MET A 50 15.75 -0.11 -24.34
CA MET A 50 15.24 1.13 -23.73
C MET A 50 13.71 1.11 -23.58
N CYS A 51 12.98 0.63 -24.59
CA CYS A 51 11.53 0.43 -24.50
C CYS A 51 11.17 -0.60 -23.41
N GLY A 52 11.90 -1.70 -23.33
CA GLY A 52 11.71 -2.71 -22.29
C GLY A 52 11.95 -2.17 -20.88
N LEU A 53 12.98 -1.33 -20.69
CA LEU A 53 13.28 -0.68 -19.43
C LEU A 53 12.16 0.26 -19.00
N LEU A 54 11.63 1.10 -19.89
CA LEU A 54 10.53 2.01 -19.62
C LEU A 54 9.26 1.24 -19.26
N ALA A 55 8.92 0.20 -19.99
CA ALA A 55 7.76 -0.65 -19.69
C ALA A 55 7.90 -1.33 -18.31
N LYS A 56 9.08 -1.88 -18.00
CA LYS A 56 9.39 -2.47 -16.70
C LYS A 56 9.24 -1.47 -15.57
N SER A 57 9.79 -0.27 -15.71
CA SER A 57 9.71 0.79 -14.68
C SER A 57 8.27 1.16 -14.36
N LEU A 58 7.45 1.42 -15.39
CA LEU A 58 6.04 1.75 -15.21
C LEU A 58 5.25 0.64 -14.49
N VAL A 59 5.51 -0.63 -14.84
CA VAL A 59 4.81 -1.76 -14.21
C VAL A 59 5.28 -1.96 -12.78
N VAL A 60 6.58 -1.94 -12.52
CA VAL A 60 7.15 -2.18 -11.20
C VAL A 60 6.73 -1.10 -10.20
N ASP A 61 6.78 0.17 -10.59
CA ASP A 61 6.39 1.26 -9.71
C ASP A 61 4.91 1.17 -9.33
N ASN A 62 4.02 0.96 -10.30
CA ASN A 62 2.58 0.79 -10.03
C ASN A 62 2.26 -0.43 -9.17
N VAL A 63 2.98 -1.55 -9.36
CA VAL A 63 2.75 -2.78 -8.60
C VAL A 63 3.25 -2.62 -7.16
N ILE A 64 4.45 -2.07 -6.96
CA ILE A 64 5.02 -1.85 -5.62
C ILE A 64 4.15 -0.88 -4.82
N GLU A 65 3.70 0.21 -5.43
CA GLU A 65 2.80 1.16 -4.78
C GLU A 65 1.48 0.49 -4.38
N SER A 66 0.88 -0.29 -5.28
CA SER A 66 -0.39 -0.99 -5.03
C SER A 66 -0.33 -2.02 -3.89
N ILE A 67 0.81 -2.68 -3.72
CA ILE A 67 0.99 -3.72 -2.68
C ILE A 67 1.17 -3.10 -1.29
N ASN A 68 1.82 -1.95 -1.22
CA ASN A 68 2.15 -1.30 0.05
C ASN A 68 1.04 -0.40 0.60
N LEU A 69 -0.03 -0.17 -0.17
CA LEU A 69 -1.15 0.67 0.27
C LEU A 69 -1.91 0.00 1.43
N CYS A 70 -1.90 0.66 2.57
CA CYS A 70 -2.82 0.38 3.66
C CYS A 70 -4.12 1.15 3.47
N LYS A 71 -5.19 0.62 4.04
CA LYS A 71 -6.51 1.25 4.03
C LYS A 71 -6.80 1.79 5.42
N TYR A 72 -7.11 3.07 5.49
CA TYR A 72 -7.60 3.74 6.68
C TYR A 72 -9.13 3.81 6.61
N PHE A 73 -9.77 3.28 7.64
CA PHE A 73 -11.22 3.25 7.77
C PHE A 73 -11.69 4.24 8.82
N THR A 74 -12.68 5.02 8.45
CA THR A 74 -13.54 5.76 9.37
C THR A 74 -14.94 5.19 9.23
N ILE A 75 -15.44 4.54 10.27
CA ILE A 75 -16.76 3.91 10.29
C ILE A 75 -17.61 4.67 11.28
N ILE A 76 -18.77 5.15 10.86
CA ILE A 76 -19.74 5.84 11.72
C ILE A 76 -20.96 4.93 11.83
N CYS A 77 -21.26 4.48 13.04
CA CYS A 77 -22.35 3.53 13.31
C CYS A 77 -23.04 3.85 14.63
N ASN A 78 -24.18 3.20 14.85
CA ASN A 78 -24.91 3.30 16.11
C ASN A 78 -24.49 2.18 17.08
N ASP A 79 -24.19 1.01 16.55
CA ASP A 79 -23.76 -0.16 17.33
C ASP A 79 -22.32 -0.54 16.95
N PRO A 80 -21.31 -0.15 17.75
CA PRO A 80 -19.91 -0.40 17.45
C PRO A 80 -19.45 -1.81 17.82
N GLU A 81 -20.11 -2.49 18.79
CA GLU A 81 -19.61 -3.74 19.39
C GLU A 81 -19.36 -4.85 18.36
N PRO A 82 -20.29 -5.22 17.46
CA PRO A 82 -20.07 -6.31 16.50
C PRO A 82 -18.93 -6.01 15.53
N ILE A 83 -18.78 -4.73 15.13
CA ILE A 83 -17.72 -4.29 14.21
C ILE A 83 -16.37 -4.35 14.92
N CYS A 84 -16.28 -3.89 16.16
CA CYS A 84 -15.05 -3.92 16.95
C CYS A 84 -14.61 -5.36 17.25
N GLU A 85 -15.56 -6.23 17.53
CA GLU A 85 -15.30 -7.65 17.76
C GLU A 85 -14.73 -8.33 16.50
N PHE A 86 -15.33 -8.07 15.34
CA PHE A 86 -14.82 -8.57 14.06
C PHE A 86 -13.41 -8.05 13.76
N ILE A 87 -13.15 -6.75 13.96
CA ILE A 87 -11.83 -6.15 13.73
C ILE A 87 -10.76 -6.78 14.64
N THR A 88 -11.09 -6.99 15.92
CA THR A 88 -10.11 -7.47 16.91
C THR A 88 -9.91 -8.98 16.86
N LYS A 89 -10.97 -9.76 16.75
CA LYS A 89 -10.91 -11.23 16.80
C LYS A 89 -10.61 -11.86 15.44
N GLU A 90 -11.30 -11.43 14.38
CA GLU A 90 -11.14 -12.05 13.05
C GLU A 90 -9.98 -11.44 12.26
N LEU A 91 -9.91 -10.11 12.23
CA LEU A 91 -8.86 -9.44 11.46
C LEU A 91 -7.56 -9.23 12.24
N ASN A 92 -7.57 -9.48 13.55
CA ASN A 92 -6.45 -9.28 14.47
C ASN A 92 -5.82 -7.87 14.30
N ARG A 93 -6.69 -6.85 14.34
CA ARG A 93 -6.32 -5.43 14.22
C ARG A 93 -6.86 -4.64 15.40
N SER A 94 -6.20 -3.54 15.71
CA SER A 94 -6.71 -2.59 16.70
C SER A 94 -7.70 -1.62 16.06
N ALA A 95 -8.68 -1.19 16.85
CA ALA A 95 -9.60 -0.13 16.50
C ALA A 95 -9.61 0.93 17.60
N THR A 96 -9.74 2.19 17.22
CA THR A 96 -9.94 3.31 18.14
C THR A 96 -11.38 3.76 18.03
N VAL A 97 -12.07 3.83 19.15
CA VAL A 97 -13.49 4.18 19.22
C VAL A 97 -13.66 5.47 19.98
N TYR A 98 -14.48 6.38 19.46
CA TYR A 98 -14.87 7.59 20.15
C TYR A 98 -16.32 7.98 19.83
N GLN A 99 -16.94 8.70 20.75
CA GLN A 99 -18.30 9.20 20.59
C GLN A 99 -18.30 10.49 19.78
N ALA A 100 -19.29 10.63 18.91
CA ALA A 100 -19.51 11.81 18.09
C ALA A 100 -21.00 12.17 18.09
N GLU A 101 -21.31 13.42 17.87
CA GLU A 101 -22.69 13.91 17.75
C GLU A 101 -22.98 14.32 16.32
N GLY A 102 -24.12 13.87 15.80
CA GLY A 102 -24.61 14.27 14.49
C GLY A 102 -25.08 15.71 14.49
N ALA A 103 -24.45 16.58 13.70
CA ALA A 103 -24.73 18.03 13.71
C ALA A 103 -26.18 18.41 13.35
N TYR A 104 -26.87 17.58 12.57
CA TYR A 104 -28.24 17.89 12.14
C TYR A 104 -29.32 17.43 13.13
N GLN A 105 -29.21 16.22 13.63
CA GLN A 105 -30.21 15.60 14.51
C GLN A 105 -29.79 15.51 15.97
N HIS A 106 -28.58 15.98 16.32
CA HIS A 106 -27.98 15.88 17.65
C HIS A 106 -27.98 14.46 18.24
N ASN A 107 -28.03 13.44 17.36
CA ASN A 107 -28.03 12.05 17.78
C ASN A 107 -26.58 11.57 18.05
N GLN A 108 -26.44 10.74 19.07
CA GLN A 108 -25.18 10.11 19.44
C GLN A 108 -24.78 9.10 18.36
N LYS A 109 -23.55 9.17 17.88
CA LYS A 109 -22.93 8.26 16.93
C LYS A 109 -21.60 7.77 17.48
N THR A 110 -21.21 6.59 17.09
CA THR A 110 -19.88 6.07 17.41
C THR A 110 -19.02 6.04 16.16
N VAL A 111 -17.82 6.56 16.28
CA VAL A 111 -16.82 6.55 15.20
C VAL A 111 -15.74 5.56 15.53
N ILE A 112 -15.50 4.64 14.62
CA ILE A 112 -14.44 3.62 14.71
C ILE A 112 -13.38 3.96 13.68
N LEU A 113 -12.13 4.12 14.15
CA LEU A 113 -10.95 4.28 13.31
C LEU A 113 -10.13 3.00 13.33
N THR A 114 -9.80 2.49 12.18
CA THR A 114 -8.92 1.32 12.07
C THR A 114 -8.09 1.39 10.79
N VAL A 115 -6.95 0.73 10.83
CA VAL A 115 -6.03 0.63 9.71
C VAL A 115 -5.72 -0.83 9.42
N MET A 116 -5.73 -1.19 8.16
CA MET A 116 -5.53 -2.58 7.76
C MET A 116 -4.98 -2.72 6.34
N LYS A 117 -4.54 -3.92 5.99
CA LYS A 117 -4.12 -4.27 4.64
C LYS A 117 -5.32 -4.37 3.69
N ARG A 118 -5.05 -4.24 2.38
CA ARG A 118 -6.10 -4.28 1.34
C ARG A 118 -7.00 -5.53 1.40
N SER A 119 -6.44 -6.71 1.66
CA SER A 119 -7.23 -7.95 1.78
C SER A 119 -8.25 -7.88 2.92
N GLN A 120 -7.79 -7.51 4.11
CA GLN A 120 -8.62 -7.34 5.30
C GLN A 120 -9.68 -6.25 5.13
N ALA A 121 -9.35 -5.21 4.38
CA ALA A 121 -10.27 -4.12 4.06
C ALA A 121 -11.51 -4.58 3.26
N VAL A 122 -11.32 -5.55 2.36
CA VAL A 122 -12.43 -6.15 1.61
C VAL A 122 -13.34 -6.95 2.53
N GLU A 123 -12.76 -7.73 3.43
CA GLU A 123 -13.50 -8.55 4.40
C GLU A 123 -14.33 -7.66 5.34
N LEU A 124 -13.71 -6.64 5.96
CA LEU A 124 -14.40 -5.71 6.84
C LEU A 124 -15.53 -4.98 6.12
N ARG A 125 -15.29 -4.48 4.93
CA ARG A 125 -16.32 -3.80 4.13
C ARG A 125 -17.52 -4.70 3.86
N ASN A 126 -17.27 -5.96 3.48
CA ASN A 126 -18.34 -6.92 3.22
C ASN A 126 -19.10 -7.25 4.49
N TYR A 127 -18.41 -7.48 5.60
CA TYR A 127 -19.02 -7.73 6.91
C TYR A 127 -19.97 -6.59 7.33
N ILE A 128 -19.51 -5.34 7.26
CA ILE A 128 -20.33 -4.19 7.66
C ILE A 128 -21.55 -4.04 6.74
N ARG A 129 -21.37 -4.21 5.42
CA ARG A 129 -22.50 -4.13 4.47
C ARG A 129 -23.58 -5.18 4.71
N MET A 130 -23.21 -6.37 5.18
CA MET A 130 -24.15 -7.45 5.46
C MET A 130 -24.83 -7.27 6.81
N ASN A 131 -24.11 -6.84 7.85
CA ASN A 131 -24.63 -6.80 9.22
C ASN A 131 -25.15 -5.42 9.63
N GLN A 132 -24.58 -4.33 9.09
CA GLN A 132 -24.99 -2.96 9.42
C GLN A 132 -25.03 -2.07 8.17
N PRO A 133 -26.01 -2.25 7.29
CA PRO A 133 -26.12 -1.49 6.04
C PRO A 133 -26.33 0.02 6.25
N SER A 134 -26.76 0.44 7.43
CA SER A 134 -26.92 1.85 7.80
C SER A 134 -25.63 2.53 8.27
N ALA A 135 -24.54 1.78 8.47
CA ALA A 135 -23.26 2.34 8.85
C ALA A 135 -22.61 3.09 7.67
N PHE A 136 -22.08 4.28 7.96
CA PHE A 136 -21.31 5.04 6.98
C PHE A 136 -19.84 4.62 7.05
N ILE A 137 -19.25 4.33 5.90
CA ILE A 137 -17.85 3.89 5.80
C ILE A 137 -17.11 4.81 4.85
N ALA A 138 -16.08 5.50 5.35
CA ALA A 138 -15.10 6.19 4.53
C ALA A 138 -13.79 5.38 4.50
N ILE A 139 -13.27 5.13 3.30
CA ILE A 139 -12.03 4.37 3.11
C ILE A 139 -11.05 5.25 2.38
N THR A 140 -9.90 5.50 3.02
CA THR A 140 -8.82 6.30 2.45
C THR A 140 -7.59 5.42 2.22
N ASN A 141 -6.87 5.66 1.14
CA ASN A 141 -5.58 5.03 0.91
C ASN A 141 -4.51 5.77 1.70
N SER A 142 -3.64 5.03 2.39
CA SER A 142 -2.47 5.59 3.03
C SER A 142 -1.23 4.83 2.54
N SER A 143 -0.27 5.56 2.03
CA SER A 143 1.00 5.02 1.56
C SER A 143 2.00 4.83 2.69
N GLU A 144 1.83 5.54 3.81
CA GLU A 144 2.75 5.47 4.93
C GLU A 144 2.01 5.44 6.27
N ILE A 145 2.22 4.34 7.00
CA ILE A 145 1.72 4.18 8.37
C ILE A 145 2.88 3.73 9.24
N ILE A 146 3.21 4.56 10.21
CA ILE A 146 4.27 4.30 11.18
C ILE A 146 3.62 3.86 12.49
N GLY A 147 3.80 2.57 12.86
CA GLY A 147 3.24 2.04 14.10
C GLY A 147 3.60 0.57 14.34
N LYS A 148 3.49 0.12 15.60
CA LYS A 148 3.64 -1.31 15.93
C LYS A 148 2.62 -2.14 15.15
N GLY A 149 3.10 -3.14 14.39
CA GLY A 149 2.27 -4.05 13.58
C GLY A 149 2.10 -3.68 12.11
N PHE A 150 2.65 -2.54 11.64
CA PHE A 150 2.62 -2.12 10.23
C PHE A 150 3.99 -2.07 9.55
N ARG A 151 5.09 -2.13 10.31
CA ARG A 151 6.42 -2.42 9.80
C ARG A 151 6.91 -3.70 10.46
N GLY A 152 6.81 -4.78 9.74
CA GLY A 152 7.60 -5.97 9.89
C GLY A 152 8.58 -6.03 8.74
#